data_1257dc9cbe259cc78db157ca385f744f
#
_entry.id   1257dc9cbe259cc78db157ca385f744f
#
_cell.length_a   1.000
_cell.length_b   1.000
_cell.length_c   1.000
_cell.angle_alpha   90.00
_cell.angle_beta   90.00
_cell.angle_gamma   90.00
#
_symmetry.space_group_name_H-M   'P 1'
#
loop_
_entity.id
_entity.type
_entity.pdbx_description
1 polymer ?
#
loop_
_entity_poly.entity_id
_entity_poly.type
_entity_poly.pdbx_seq_one_letter_code
_entity_poly.pdbx_strand_id
1 'polypeptide(L)'
;GQDLTPVLAESLDIEFREGVLVSGVLDEGPADQAGLKPGDLIVAIDRRRIDGSPQMLETIAARAPGTPLTVTLYRGENELEQVAIVGERPAIKGR
;
A
#
# COMPACT_ATOMS: atom_id res chain seq x y z
N GLY A 1 3.00 -1.67 6.53
CA GLY A 1 2.29 -0.39 6.62
C GLY A 1 1.53 -0.25 7.91
N GLN A 2 1.06 0.91 8.18
CA GLN A 2 0.26 1.18 9.36
C GLN A 2 -0.88 2.12 8.99
N ASP A 3 -1.97 2.03 9.74
CA ASP A 3 -3.11 2.90 9.51
C ASP A 3 -2.74 4.33 9.87
N LEU A 4 -3.15 5.27 9.03
CA LEU A 4 -2.98 6.66 9.35
C LEU A 4 -4.10 7.07 10.31
N THR A 5 -3.73 7.69 11.41
CA THR A 5 -4.67 8.23 12.39
C THR A 5 -4.61 9.76 12.37
N PRO A 6 -5.64 10.45 12.86
CA PRO A 6 -5.56 11.91 12.93
C PRO A 6 -4.37 12.41 13.72
N VAL A 7 -4.01 11.71 14.81
CA VAL A 7 -2.85 12.10 15.62
C VAL A 7 -1.55 11.95 14.84
N LEU A 8 -1.41 10.84 14.11
CA LEU A 8 -0.22 10.61 13.30
C LEU A 8 -0.13 11.62 12.15
N ALA A 9 -1.25 11.92 11.51
CA ALA A 9 -1.27 12.91 10.43
C ALA A 9 -0.82 14.27 10.94
N GLU A 10 -1.27 14.66 12.13
CA GLU A 10 -0.85 15.91 12.73
C GLU A 10 0.65 15.89 13.03
N SER A 11 1.17 14.79 13.54
CA SER A 11 2.61 14.65 13.81
C SER A 11 3.46 14.74 12.55
N LEU A 12 2.92 14.29 11.42
CA LEU A 12 3.63 14.31 10.14
C LEU A 12 3.35 15.58 9.34
N ASP A 13 2.51 16.45 9.88
CA ASP A 13 2.11 17.70 9.22
C ASP A 13 1.49 17.45 7.84
N ILE A 14 0.62 16.45 7.75
CA ILE A 14 -0.11 16.12 6.54
C ILE A 14 -1.61 16.12 6.82
N GLU A 15 -2.39 16.29 5.77
CA GLU A 15 -3.83 16.23 5.87
C GLU A 15 -4.26 14.80 6.17
N PHE A 16 -5.20 14.62 7.10
CA PHE A 16 -5.70 13.31 7.42
C PHE A 16 -6.59 12.78 6.29
N ARG A 17 -6.31 11.55 5.85
CA ARG A 17 -7.15 10.77 4.96
C ARG A 17 -7.11 9.34 5.46
N GLU A 18 -8.22 8.64 5.34
CA GLU A 18 -8.24 7.22 5.69
C GLU A 18 -7.38 6.44 4.70
N GLY A 19 -6.55 5.56 5.22
CA GLY A 19 -5.69 4.76 4.37
C GLY A 19 -4.57 4.11 5.16
N VAL A 20 -3.62 3.55 4.42
CA VAL A 20 -2.48 2.84 4.99
C VAL A 20 -1.20 3.56 4.64
N LEU A 21 -0.47 3.98 5.65
CA LEU A 21 0.81 4.64 5.48
C LEU A 21 1.89 3.61 5.22
N VAL A 22 2.65 3.79 4.16
CA VAL A 22 3.78 2.93 3.85
C VAL A 22 4.95 3.35 4.75
N SER A 23 5.32 2.47 5.69
CA SER A 23 6.40 2.76 6.64
C SER A 23 7.74 2.16 6.21
N GLY A 24 7.73 1.19 5.29
CA GLY A 24 8.94 0.62 4.75
C GLY A 24 8.62 -0.21 3.52
N VAL A 25 9.60 -0.34 2.66
CA VAL A 25 9.46 -1.09 1.41
C VAL A 25 10.65 -2.03 1.31
N LEU A 26 10.36 -3.33 1.08
CA LEU A 26 11.42 -4.29 0.86
C LEU A 26 12.04 -4.06 -0.51
N ASP A 27 13.37 -4.02 -0.56
CA ASP A 27 14.09 -3.90 -1.81
C ASP A 27 13.70 -5.03 -2.75
N GLU A 28 13.40 -4.68 -3.99
CA GLU A 28 13.00 -5.61 -5.04
C GLU A 28 11.69 -6.34 -4.78
N GLY A 29 10.98 -5.97 -3.72
CA GLY A 29 9.64 -6.51 -3.47
C GLY A 29 8.61 -5.86 -4.38
N PRO A 30 7.34 -6.39 -4.36
CA PRO A 30 6.29 -5.85 -5.24
C PRO A 30 6.04 -4.36 -5.06
N ALA A 31 6.09 -3.86 -3.84
CA ALA A 31 5.88 -2.44 -3.58
C ALA A 31 7.00 -1.59 -4.16
N ASP A 32 8.25 -2.05 -4.00
CA ASP A 32 9.40 -1.36 -4.54
C ASP A 32 9.34 -1.32 -6.08
N GLN A 33 9.01 -2.45 -6.68
CA GLN A 33 8.89 -2.53 -8.13
C GLN A 33 7.77 -1.65 -8.67
N ALA A 34 6.72 -1.45 -7.88
CA ALA A 34 5.62 -0.56 -8.24
C ALA A 34 5.95 0.92 -8.06
N GLY A 35 7.09 1.23 -7.46
CA GLY A 35 7.48 2.61 -7.23
C GLY A 35 6.93 3.22 -5.96
N LEU A 36 6.42 2.40 -5.04
CA LEU A 36 5.96 2.88 -3.74
C LEU A 36 7.16 3.25 -2.87
N LYS A 37 6.99 4.27 -2.05
CA LYS A 37 8.06 4.77 -1.19
C LYS A 37 7.54 4.94 0.23
N PRO A 38 8.44 4.84 1.22
CA PRO A 38 8.05 5.16 2.60
C PRO A 38 7.46 6.57 2.67
N GLY A 39 6.39 6.73 3.39
CA GLY A 39 5.67 8.00 3.49
C GLY A 39 4.48 8.12 2.54
N ASP A 40 4.34 7.21 1.56
CA ASP A 40 3.17 7.18 0.72
C ASP A 40 1.96 6.74 1.52
N LEU A 41 0.80 7.34 1.25
CA LEU A 41 -0.45 6.96 1.88
C LEU A 41 -1.34 6.27 0.85
N ILE A 42 -1.56 4.98 1.02
CA ILE A 42 -2.42 4.20 0.12
C ILE A 42 -3.86 4.41 0.53
N VAL A 43 -4.68 4.88 -0.39
CA VAL A 43 -6.09 5.21 -0.11
C VAL A 43 -7.08 4.36 -0.88
N ALA A 44 -6.64 3.67 -1.93
CA ALA A 44 -7.53 2.80 -2.71
C ALA A 44 -6.74 1.71 -3.42
N ILE A 45 -7.41 0.59 -3.63
CA ILE A 45 -6.90 -0.52 -4.45
C ILE A 45 -7.95 -0.81 -5.52
N ASP A 46 -7.54 -0.81 -6.78
CA ASP A 46 -8.44 -0.97 -7.93
C ASP A 46 -9.62 -0.01 -7.83
N ARG A 47 -9.32 1.22 -7.38
CA ARG A 47 -10.28 2.32 -7.23
C ARG A 47 -11.34 2.08 -6.17
N ARG A 48 -11.13 1.10 -5.29
CA ARG A 48 -11.97 0.89 -4.13
C ARG A 48 -11.26 1.45 -2.92
N ARG A 49 -11.91 2.35 -2.21
CA ARG A 49 -11.32 2.96 -1.03
C ARG A 49 -11.01 1.92 0.03
N ILE A 50 -9.88 2.10 0.66
CA ILE A 50 -9.52 1.29 1.83
C ILE A 50 -9.44 2.23 3.03
N ASP A 51 -9.91 1.76 4.17
CA ASP A 51 -9.92 2.56 5.38
C ASP A 51 -8.92 2.06 6.42
N GLY A 52 -8.17 1.02 6.11
CA GLY A 52 -7.13 0.55 7.02
C GLY A 52 -6.45 -0.70 6.52
N SER A 53 -5.42 -1.11 7.26
CA SER A 53 -4.62 -2.28 6.91
C SER A 53 -5.40 -3.57 6.77
N PRO A 54 -6.37 -3.89 7.66
CA PRO A 54 -7.12 -5.14 7.51
C PRO A 54 -7.85 -5.23 6.18
N GLN A 55 -8.50 -4.16 5.76
CA GLN A 55 -9.22 -4.15 4.49
C GLN A 55 -8.26 -4.26 3.32
N MET A 56 -7.11 -3.59 3.39
CA MET A 56 -6.09 -3.69 2.35
C MET A 56 -5.59 -5.12 2.21
N LEU A 57 -5.29 -5.77 3.34
CA LEU A 57 -4.80 -7.14 3.30
C LEU A 57 -5.84 -8.10 2.74
N GLU A 58 -7.11 -7.92 3.09
CA GLU A 58 -8.18 -8.74 2.53
C GLU A 58 -8.30 -8.56 1.02
N THR A 59 -8.22 -7.33 0.56
CA THR A 59 -8.32 -7.02 -0.87
C THR A 59 -7.18 -7.67 -1.64
N ILE A 60 -5.96 -7.60 -1.10
CA ILE A 60 -4.79 -8.19 -1.74
C ILE A 60 -4.87 -9.71 -1.69
N ALA A 61 -5.27 -10.27 -0.55
CA ALA A 61 -5.34 -11.72 -0.38
C ALA A 61 -6.38 -12.37 -1.27
N ALA A 62 -7.39 -11.62 -1.70
CA ALA A 62 -8.41 -12.13 -2.61
C ALA A 62 -7.91 -12.24 -4.06
N ARG A 63 -6.72 -11.70 -4.34
CA ARG A 63 -6.17 -11.71 -5.69
C ARG A 63 -5.15 -12.83 -5.85
N ALA A 64 -5.13 -13.43 -7.03
CA ALA A 64 -4.13 -14.45 -7.33
C ALA A 64 -2.75 -13.82 -7.47
N PRO A 65 -1.68 -14.55 -7.12
CA PRO A 65 -0.33 -14.08 -7.38
C PRO A 65 -0.13 -13.75 -8.85
N GLY A 66 0.59 -12.68 -9.13
CA GLY A 66 0.83 -12.20 -10.48
C GLY A 66 -0.24 -11.27 -11.02
N THR A 67 -1.32 -11.04 -10.26
CA THR A 67 -2.39 -10.13 -10.67
C THR A 67 -1.94 -8.69 -10.51
N PRO A 68 -2.14 -7.83 -11.53
CA PRO A 68 -1.86 -6.40 -11.36
C PRO A 68 -2.94 -5.73 -10.53
N LEU A 69 -2.52 -4.84 -9.64
CA LEU A 69 -3.40 -4.01 -8.83
C LEU A 69 -3.08 -2.55 -9.08
N THR A 70 -4.11 -1.74 -9.26
CA THR A 70 -3.93 -0.30 -9.32
C THR A 70 -3.99 0.23 -7.89
N VAL A 71 -2.89 0.84 -7.45
CA VAL A 71 -2.79 1.40 -6.10
C VAL A 71 -2.88 2.91 -6.22
N THR A 72 -3.89 3.50 -5.60
CA THR A 72 -4.03 4.94 -5.54
C THR A 72 -3.44 5.41 -4.21
N LEU A 73 -2.56 6.39 -4.28
CA LEU A 73 -1.85 6.86 -3.11
C LEU A 73 -1.64 8.36 -3.16
N TYR A 74 -1.34 8.93 -2.01
CA TYR A 74 -0.88 10.32 -1.91
C TYR A 74 0.58 10.33 -1.52
N ARG A 75 1.36 11.07 -2.27
CA ARG A 75 2.76 11.36 -1.93
C ARG A 75 2.83 12.85 -1.67
N GLY A 76 2.85 13.22 -0.39
CA GLY A 76 2.60 14.59 0.00
C GLY A 76 1.16 14.96 -0.37
N GLU A 77 0.98 15.99 -1.17
CA GLU A 77 -0.35 16.42 -1.60
C GLU A 77 -0.72 15.93 -2.99
N ASN A 78 0.15 15.13 -3.60
CA ASN A 78 -0.07 14.65 -4.96
C ASN A 78 -0.71 13.27 -4.96
N GLU A 79 -1.81 13.15 -5.67
CA GLU A 79 -2.45 11.85 -5.88
C GLU A 79 -1.76 11.15 -7.04
N LEU A 80 -1.38 9.91 -6.81
CA LEU A 80 -0.68 9.10 -7.81
C LEU A 80 -1.36 7.75 -7.93
N GLU A 81 -1.26 7.14 -9.10
CA GLU A 81 -1.65 5.76 -9.30
C GLU A 81 -0.43 4.97 -9.74
N GLN A 82 -0.18 3.85 -9.08
CA GLN A 82 0.89 2.93 -9.42
C GLN A 82 0.31 1.54 -9.60
N VAL A 83 0.92 0.76 -10.47
CA VAL A 83 0.51 -0.62 -10.66
C VAL A 83 1.48 -1.53 -9.92
N ALA A 84 0.95 -2.31 -8.99
CA ALA A 84 1.71 -3.30 -8.26
C ALA A 84 1.26 -4.68 -8.68
N ILE A 85 2.21 -5.61 -8.74
CA ILE A 85 1.89 -7.01 -9.03
C ILE A 85 1.78 -7.73 -7.71
N VAL A 86 0.69 -8.47 -7.50
CA VAL A 86 0.52 -9.26 -6.28
C VAL A 86 1.68 -10.23 -6.19
N GLY A 87 2.43 -10.12 -5.08
CA GLY A 87 3.61 -10.95 -4.90
C GLY A 87 3.24 -12.39 -4.61
N GLU A 88 4.05 -13.30 -5.12
CA GLU A 88 3.98 -14.68 -4.72
C GLU A 88 4.73 -14.83 -3.41
N ARG A 89 4.16 -15.58 -2.50
CA ARG A 89 4.91 -15.95 -1.33
C ARG A 89 6.05 -16.85 -1.79
N PRO A 90 7.27 -16.56 -1.38
CA PRO A 90 8.34 -17.47 -1.73
C PRO A 90 8.00 -18.84 -1.20
N ALA A 91 8.01 -19.82 -2.06
CA ALA A 91 7.82 -21.19 -1.64
C ALA A 91 8.94 -21.53 -0.65
N ILE A 92 8.58 -22.12 0.44
CA ILE A 92 9.59 -22.64 1.34
C ILE A 92 10.14 -23.85 0.65
N LYS A 93 11.28 -23.70 0.09
CA LYS A 93 11.91 -24.81 -0.54
C LYS A 93 12.64 -25.54 0.55
N GLY A 94 12.06 -26.53 0.85
CA GLY A 94 12.47 -27.34 1.91
C GLY A 94 13.81 -27.69 1.90
N ARG A 95 13.14 -27.11 1.44
CA ARG A 95 13.29 -27.07 1.45
C ARG A 95 13.13 -27.54 1.50
#